data_c749c8fb5150f19ead8f5070df24b7d9
#
_entry.id   c749c8fb5150f19ead8f5070df24b7d9
#
_cell.length_a   1.000
_cell.length_b   1.000
_cell.length_c   1.000
_cell.angle_alpha   90.00
_cell.angle_beta   90.00
_cell.angle_gamma   90.00
#
_symmetry.space_group_name_H-M   'P 1'
#
loop_
_entity.id
_entity.type
_entity.pdbx_description
1 polymer ?
#
loop_
_entity_poly.entity_id
_entity_poly.type
_entity_poly.pdbx_seq_one_letter_code
_entity_poly.pdbx_strand_id
1 'polypeptide(L)'
;AQTAVRDRVYKSNAWFAKYAAKAFEVEIARYFKIVEEEANQEELQQQMLRVNQLPSLQEILDLEKEKPGSADVILQSRDRFSQNLQQDKLHDYLQERLDRRLARLTTDPGAPKFASLFVLNPHGTITAVAYDDKSITSNSVGKNFCFRTYFHGGPRDLDREIRTPEIAPIQDSHLSAVFQSTTTKIWKVAFSAPIYQPSGDGGKRLVGIMAITVNLGDFASYRNQNQKNTFAVLIDGRPGIEQGTILNHPAFSSGLSQTMGGHEKHFRIEPEQLKNLQLETYQLYQDPIAQAPHGEDYRGDWIAAIEPVRLPGSPIDPETATNPLSELMIVVQENDRVTTEPLLQLGKELLKEGILAICVLSLITGGLWFFVARTMGKTPSGGDRPLEITATPGNSRPQSHDLTTMAATPDQQPDDRS
;
A
#
# COMPACT_ATOMS: atom_id res chain seq x y z
N ALA A 1 -27.59 8.71 -8.77
CA ALA A 1 -26.97 7.67 -9.60
C ALA A 1 -25.45 7.63 -9.39
N GLN A 2 -24.71 8.73 -9.58
CA GLN A 2 -23.23 8.77 -9.44
C GLN A 2 -22.75 8.32 -8.05
N THR A 3 -23.37 8.81 -6.96
CA THR A 3 -23.02 8.42 -5.60
C THR A 3 -23.17 6.92 -5.38
N ALA A 4 -24.24 6.30 -5.88
CA ALA A 4 -24.46 4.87 -5.75
C ALA A 4 -23.43 4.04 -6.52
N VAL A 5 -22.93 4.54 -7.67
CA VAL A 5 -21.89 3.87 -8.45
C VAL A 5 -20.55 3.99 -7.72
N ARG A 6 -20.19 5.17 -7.24
CA ARG A 6 -18.98 5.38 -6.44
C ARG A 6 -18.94 4.51 -5.18
N ASP A 7 -20.05 4.41 -4.47
CA ASP A 7 -20.17 3.54 -3.29
C ASP A 7 -19.98 2.06 -3.66
N ARG A 8 -20.54 1.63 -4.79
CA ARG A 8 -20.34 0.26 -5.29
C ARG A 8 -18.87 -0.01 -5.64
N VAL A 9 -18.20 0.93 -6.32
CA VAL A 9 -16.78 0.82 -6.68
C VAL A 9 -15.92 0.81 -5.43
N TYR A 10 -16.19 1.67 -4.46
CA TYR A 10 -15.50 1.66 -3.17
C TYR A 10 -15.60 0.29 -2.48
N LYS A 11 -16.79 -0.29 -2.40
CA LYS A 11 -16.98 -1.64 -1.83
C LYS A 11 -16.22 -2.72 -2.59
N SER A 12 -16.17 -2.61 -3.91
CA SER A 12 -15.35 -3.49 -4.75
C SER A 12 -13.86 -3.33 -4.43
N ASN A 13 -13.37 -2.10 -4.37
CA ASN A 13 -11.96 -1.79 -4.06
C ASN A 13 -11.58 -2.23 -2.63
N ALA A 14 -12.49 -2.08 -1.65
CA ALA A 14 -12.27 -2.56 -0.29
C ALA A 14 -12.14 -4.10 -0.26
N TRP A 15 -12.98 -4.81 -1.03
CA TRP A 15 -12.85 -6.25 -1.18
C TRP A 15 -11.52 -6.65 -1.86
N PHE A 16 -11.11 -5.94 -2.93
CA PHE A 16 -9.84 -6.17 -3.60
C PHE A 16 -8.65 -5.83 -2.71
N ALA A 17 -8.71 -4.75 -1.92
CA ALA A 17 -7.66 -4.39 -0.96
C ALA A 17 -7.47 -5.52 0.08
N LYS A 18 -8.57 -6.04 0.63
CA LYS A 18 -8.56 -7.17 1.57
C LYS A 18 -7.99 -8.44 0.94
N TYR A 19 -8.38 -8.74 -0.30
CA TYR A 19 -7.83 -9.88 -1.03
C TYR A 19 -6.32 -9.72 -1.31
N ALA A 20 -5.91 -8.54 -1.77
CA ALA A 20 -4.49 -8.23 -2.03
C ALA A 20 -3.65 -8.29 -0.75
N ALA A 21 -4.15 -7.75 0.37
CA ALA A 21 -3.50 -7.86 1.67
C ALA A 21 -3.35 -9.32 2.08
N LYS A 22 -4.39 -10.13 1.92
CA LYS A 22 -4.33 -11.57 2.24
C LYS A 22 -3.37 -12.35 1.34
N ALA A 23 -3.32 -12.04 0.05
CA ALA A 23 -2.35 -12.65 -0.87
C ALA A 23 -0.91 -12.29 -0.46
N PHE A 24 -0.70 -11.04 -0.06
CA PHE A 24 0.59 -10.56 0.42
C PHE A 24 1.01 -11.21 1.74
N GLU A 25 0.08 -11.42 2.69
CA GLU A 25 0.32 -12.18 3.92
C GLU A 25 0.81 -13.60 3.64
N VAL A 26 0.20 -14.28 2.67
CA VAL A 26 0.62 -15.64 2.26
C VAL A 26 2.01 -15.61 1.65
N GLU A 27 2.34 -14.59 0.88
CA GLU A 27 3.66 -14.42 0.30
C GLU A 27 4.72 -14.15 1.38
N ILE A 28 4.43 -13.30 2.35
CA ILE A 28 5.28 -13.08 3.55
C ILE A 28 5.56 -14.40 4.27
N ALA A 29 4.53 -15.24 4.48
CA ALA A 29 4.70 -16.53 5.14
C ALA A 29 5.67 -17.46 4.39
N ARG A 30 5.69 -17.40 3.05
CA ARG A 30 6.65 -18.18 2.25
C ARG A 30 8.09 -17.70 2.47
N TYR A 31 8.32 -16.38 2.56
CA TYR A 31 9.65 -15.85 2.85
C TYR A 31 10.13 -16.24 4.24
N PHE A 32 9.28 -16.21 5.26
CA PHE A 32 9.63 -16.71 6.59
C PHE A 32 10.07 -18.16 6.56
N LYS A 33 9.27 -19.02 5.94
CA LYS A 33 9.62 -20.44 5.79
C LYS A 33 10.99 -20.62 5.12
N ILE A 34 11.27 -19.84 4.08
CA ILE A 34 12.53 -19.95 3.34
C ILE A 34 13.72 -19.51 4.22
N VAL A 35 13.63 -18.36 4.92
CA VAL A 35 14.75 -17.91 5.75
C VAL A 35 15.03 -18.86 6.90
N GLU A 36 13.99 -19.47 7.47
CA GLU A 36 14.12 -20.51 8.51
C GLU A 36 14.77 -21.78 7.96
N GLU A 37 14.35 -22.25 6.79
CA GLU A 37 14.98 -23.38 6.10
C GLU A 37 16.46 -23.13 5.83
N GLU A 38 16.85 -21.94 5.37
CA GLU A 38 18.23 -21.55 5.13
C GLU A 38 19.03 -21.45 6.45
N ALA A 39 18.47 -20.84 7.49
CA ALA A 39 19.13 -20.71 8.80
C ALA A 39 19.39 -22.08 9.48
N ASN A 40 18.57 -23.07 9.21
CA ASN A 40 18.69 -24.42 9.77
C ASN A 40 19.62 -25.35 8.97
N GLN A 41 20.28 -24.88 7.89
CA GLN A 41 21.24 -25.71 7.16
C GLN A 41 22.51 -25.95 7.97
N GLU A 42 22.85 -27.22 8.18
CA GLU A 42 24.04 -27.61 8.95
C GLU A 42 25.33 -27.03 8.34
N GLU A 43 25.43 -27.02 7.03
CA GLU A 43 26.59 -26.46 6.35
C GLU A 43 26.76 -24.96 6.66
N LEU A 44 25.66 -24.18 6.65
CA LEU A 44 25.69 -22.77 7.01
C LEU A 44 26.16 -22.59 8.47
N GLN A 45 25.61 -23.38 9.39
CA GLN A 45 25.99 -23.33 10.80
C GLN A 45 27.49 -23.58 11.00
N GLN A 46 28.04 -24.58 10.33
CA GLN A 46 29.46 -24.93 10.40
C GLN A 46 30.34 -23.83 9.77
N GLN A 47 29.95 -23.28 8.63
CA GLN A 47 30.69 -22.19 7.99
C GLN A 47 30.68 -20.91 8.85
N MET A 48 29.53 -20.57 9.44
CA MET A 48 29.41 -19.44 10.36
C MET A 48 30.33 -19.60 11.59
N LEU A 49 30.43 -20.80 12.17
CA LEU A 49 31.35 -21.05 13.28
C LEU A 49 32.79 -20.78 12.89
N ARG A 50 33.24 -21.25 11.71
CA ARG A 50 34.62 -21.05 11.23
C ARG A 50 34.89 -19.56 11.01
N VAL A 51 33.95 -18.85 10.39
CA VAL A 51 34.12 -17.41 10.10
C VAL A 51 34.11 -16.59 11.38
N ASN A 52 33.26 -16.94 12.36
CA ASN A 52 33.22 -16.25 13.66
C ASN A 52 34.52 -16.40 14.49
N GLN A 53 35.34 -17.40 14.19
CA GLN A 53 36.63 -17.62 14.86
C GLN A 53 37.82 -16.94 14.16
N LEU A 54 37.59 -16.25 13.03
CA LEU A 54 38.67 -15.60 12.29
C LEU A 54 39.26 -14.42 13.10
N PRO A 55 40.59 -14.37 13.24
CA PRO A 55 41.26 -13.26 13.95
C PRO A 55 40.94 -11.89 13.33
N SER A 56 40.82 -11.82 11.98
CA SER A 56 40.46 -10.59 11.28
C SER A 56 39.05 -10.09 11.60
N LEU A 57 38.09 -10.98 11.88
CA LEU A 57 36.75 -10.58 12.35
C LEU A 57 36.81 -10.09 13.80
N GLN A 58 37.58 -10.76 14.66
CA GLN A 58 37.76 -10.32 16.05
C GLN A 58 38.40 -8.93 16.11
N GLU A 59 39.40 -8.67 15.27
CA GLU A 59 40.02 -7.35 15.16
C GLU A 59 39.00 -6.26 14.79
N ILE A 60 38.08 -6.52 13.82
CA ILE A 60 36.98 -5.59 13.49
C ILE A 60 36.10 -5.34 14.71
N LEU A 61 35.70 -6.39 15.41
CA LEU A 61 34.82 -6.27 16.60
C LEU A 61 35.48 -5.48 17.73
N ASP A 62 36.76 -5.64 17.94
CA ASP A 62 37.50 -4.91 18.96
C ASP A 62 37.67 -3.43 18.59
N LEU A 63 37.97 -3.14 17.32
CA LEU A 63 38.01 -1.76 16.80
C LEU A 63 36.65 -1.04 16.83
N GLU A 64 35.55 -1.77 16.71
CA GLU A 64 34.21 -1.20 16.81
C GLU A 64 33.79 -0.94 18.26
N LYS A 65 34.35 -1.64 19.27
CA LYS A 65 34.14 -1.39 20.68
C LYS A 65 34.93 -0.17 21.19
N GLU A 66 36.15 -0.01 20.72
CA GLU A 66 36.94 1.17 21.00
C GLU A 66 36.35 2.35 20.24
N LYS A 67 36.25 3.55 20.86
CA LYS A 67 35.85 4.77 20.17
C LYS A 67 36.59 4.89 18.85
N PRO A 68 35.94 5.29 17.74
CA PRO A 68 36.40 5.05 16.38
C PRO A 68 37.88 5.40 16.23
N GLY A 69 38.71 4.35 16.27
CA GLY A 69 40.08 4.40 15.78
C GLY A 69 40.07 4.92 14.35
N SER A 70 41.19 5.34 13.80
CA SER A 70 41.21 5.95 12.47
C SER A 70 40.38 5.10 11.50
N ALA A 71 39.46 5.71 10.76
CA ALA A 71 38.60 5.03 9.79
C ALA A 71 39.38 4.10 8.85
N ASP A 72 40.65 4.44 8.60
CA ASP A 72 41.58 3.68 7.77
C ASP A 72 41.96 2.31 8.34
N VAL A 73 42.11 2.20 9.67
CA VAL A 73 42.46 0.90 10.31
C VAL A 73 41.27 -0.06 10.21
N ILE A 74 40.05 0.43 10.43
CA ILE A 74 38.83 -0.39 10.26
C ILE A 74 38.69 -0.84 8.80
N LEU A 75 38.95 0.03 7.83
CA LEU A 75 38.89 -0.32 6.42
C LEU A 75 39.89 -1.41 6.06
N GLN A 76 41.17 -1.29 6.50
CA GLN A 76 42.19 -2.32 6.29
C GLN A 76 41.83 -3.67 6.92
N SER A 77 41.23 -3.66 8.13
CA SER A 77 40.79 -4.90 8.79
C SER A 77 39.62 -5.54 8.05
N ARG A 78 38.68 -4.75 7.50
CA ARG A 78 37.60 -5.24 6.64
C ARG A 78 38.13 -5.82 5.33
N ASP A 79 39.11 -5.18 4.70
CA ASP A 79 39.76 -5.68 3.47
C ASP A 79 40.45 -7.03 3.74
N ARG A 80 41.20 -7.15 4.84
CA ARG A 80 41.82 -8.44 5.26
C ARG A 80 40.78 -9.51 5.53
N PHE A 81 39.66 -9.16 6.17
CA PHE A 81 38.57 -10.08 6.43
C PHE A 81 37.89 -10.53 5.13
N SER A 82 37.60 -9.63 4.21
CA SER A 82 36.96 -9.94 2.94
C SER A 82 37.81 -10.76 1.97
N GLN A 83 39.15 -10.80 2.17
CA GLN A 83 40.08 -11.63 1.41
C GLN A 83 40.37 -12.98 2.08
N ASN A 84 39.67 -13.35 3.13
CA ASN A 84 39.91 -14.59 3.83
C ASN A 84 39.19 -15.78 3.16
N LEU A 85 39.92 -16.87 2.92
CA LEU A 85 39.39 -18.07 2.27
C LEU A 85 38.12 -18.64 2.91
N GLN A 86 37.97 -18.55 4.25
CA GLN A 86 36.76 -19.05 4.90
C GLN A 86 35.57 -18.12 4.67
N GLN A 87 35.82 -16.81 4.57
CA GLN A 87 34.81 -15.82 4.20
C GLN A 87 34.38 -16.03 2.74
N ASP A 88 35.32 -16.26 1.82
CA ASP A 88 35.04 -16.57 0.41
C ASP A 88 34.14 -17.82 0.28
N LYS A 89 34.45 -18.89 1.02
CA LYS A 89 33.61 -20.11 1.01
C LYS A 89 32.19 -19.84 1.51
N LEU A 90 32.04 -19.01 2.51
CA LEU A 90 30.70 -18.63 3.01
C LEU A 90 29.96 -17.77 1.99
N HIS A 91 30.67 -16.85 1.31
CA HIS A 91 30.10 -16.05 0.22
C HIS A 91 29.64 -16.95 -0.94
N ASP A 92 30.52 -17.86 -1.42
CA ASP A 92 30.21 -18.79 -2.52
C ASP A 92 29.01 -19.67 -2.19
N TYR A 93 28.93 -20.15 -0.96
CA TYR A 93 27.78 -20.90 -0.48
C TYR A 93 26.49 -20.09 -0.57
N LEU A 94 26.48 -18.83 -0.10
CA LEU A 94 25.29 -17.98 -0.17
C LEU A 94 24.92 -17.66 -1.63
N GLN A 95 25.92 -17.40 -2.49
CA GLN A 95 25.70 -17.09 -3.89
C GLN A 95 25.09 -18.30 -4.63
N GLU A 96 25.58 -19.51 -4.38
CA GLU A 96 25.01 -20.73 -4.95
C GLU A 96 23.54 -20.92 -4.48
N ARG A 97 23.26 -20.68 -3.20
CA ARG A 97 21.89 -20.75 -2.67
C ARG A 97 20.97 -19.75 -3.37
N LEU A 98 21.42 -18.50 -3.51
CA LEU A 98 20.68 -17.45 -4.21
C LEU A 98 20.45 -17.81 -5.68
N ASP A 99 21.49 -18.21 -6.41
CA ASP A 99 21.41 -18.58 -7.83
C ASP A 99 20.41 -19.74 -8.05
N ARG A 100 20.40 -20.76 -7.19
CA ARG A 100 19.42 -21.86 -7.25
C ARG A 100 17.98 -21.36 -7.04
N ARG A 101 17.80 -20.39 -6.19
CA ARG A 101 16.47 -19.80 -5.92
C ARG A 101 16.02 -18.94 -7.10
N LEU A 102 16.89 -18.12 -7.66
CA LEU A 102 16.60 -17.29 -8.83
C LEU A 102 16.32 -18.13 -10.09
N ALA A 103 17.00 -19.25 -10.25
CA ALA A 103 16.76 -20.18 -11.36
C ALA A 103 15.31 -20.73 -11.34
N ARG A 104 14.68 -20.87 -10.19
CA ARG A 104 13.28 -21.31 -10.09
C ARG A 104 12.28 -20.31 -10.69
N LEU A 105 12.62 -19.03 -10.76
CA LEU A 105 11.75 -18.01 -11.35
C LEU A 105 11.52 -18.22 -12.86
N THR A 106 12.42 -18.94 -13.54
CA THR A 106 12.24 -19.29 -14.96
C THR A 106 11.15 -20.35 -15.17
N THR A 107 10.94 -21.22 -14.20
CA THR A 107 9.96 -22.30 -14.26
C THR A 107 8.67 -21.98 -13.49
N ASP A 108 8.77 -21.14 -12.48
CA ASP A 108 7.66 -20.65 -11.66
C ASP A 108 7.75 -19.12 -11.48
N PRO A 109 7.08 -18.34 -12.34
CA PRO A 109 7.06 -16.87 -12.20
C PRO A 109 6.45 -16.37 -10.89
N GLY A 110 5.68 -17.21 -10.18
CA GLY A 110 5.13 -16.92 -8.85
C GLY A 110 6.09 -17.26 -7.69
N ALA A 111 7.28 -17.82 -7.99
CA ALA A 111 8.25 -18.10 -6.96
C ALA A 111 8.74 -16.82 -6.28
N PRO A 112 9.10 -16.87 -4.97
CA PRO A 112 9.70 -15.75 -4.27
C PRO A 112 11.00 -15.27 -4.94
N LYS A 113 11.11 -13.96 -5.15
CA LYS A 113 12.31 -13.31 -5.69
C LYS A 113 13.08 -12.66 -4.56
N PHE A 114 14.40 -12.78 -4.59
CA PHE A 114 15.31 -12.25 -3.58
C PHE A 114 16.23 -11.22 -4.23
N ALA A 115 16.49 -10.12 -3.51
CA ALA A 115 17.49 -9.13 -3.92
C ALA A 115 18.86 -9.44 -3.34
N SER A 116 18.92 -10.05 -2.13
CA SER A 116 20.16 -10.52 -1.54
C SER A 116 19.92 -11.56 -0.46
N LEU A 117 20.91 -12.40 -0.22
CA LEU A 117 21.07 -13.24 0.96
C LEU A 117 22.28 -12.77 1.73
N PHE A 118 22.21 -12.63 3.03
CA PHE A 118 23.35 -12.29 3.86
C PHE A 118 23.27 -12.90 5.25
N VAL A 119 24.42 -12.99 5.89
CA VAL A 119 24.50 -13.48 7.26
C VAL A 119 25.27 -12.50 8.13
N LEU A 120 24.81 -12.38 9.38
CA LEU A 120 25.46 -11.58 10.41
C LEU A 120 25.95 -12.49 11.52
N ASN A 121 27.05 -12.11 12.14
CA ASN A 121 27.49 -12.73 13.38
C ASN A 121 26.57 -12.32 14.56
N PRO A 122 26.72 -12.91 15.77
CA PRO A 122 25.90 -12.56 16.93
C PRO A 122 26.03 -11.09 17.39
N HIS A 123 26.97 -10.33 16.86
CA HIS A 123 27.21 -8.92 17.17
C HIS A 123 26.66 -7.95 16.08
N GLY A 124 26.00 -8.47 15.04
CA GLY A 124 25.40 -7.66 13.96
C GLY A 124 26.36 -7.27 12.85
N THR A 125 27.58 -7.84 12.80
CA THR A 125 28.52 -7.62 11.70
C THR A 125 28.21 -8.57 10.54
N ILE A 126 28.03 -8.05 9.32
CA ILE A 126 27.81 -8.87 8.12
C ILE A 126 29.09 -9.65 7.82
N THR A 127 28.99 -10.98 7.80
CA THR A 127 30.11 -11.88 7.54
C THR A 127 30.16 -12.34 6.08
N ALA A 128 29.02 -12.42 5.40
CA ALA A 128 28.94 -12.66 3.96
C ALA A 128 27.63 -12.14 3.38
N VAL A 129 27.64 -11.80 2.09
CA VAL A 129 26.46 -11.34 1.35
C VAL A 129 26.54 -11.80 -0.10
N ALA A 130 25.42 -12.28 -0.64
CA ALA A 130 25.20 -12.56 -2.05
C ALA A 130 24.11 -11.65 -2.60
N TYR A 131 24.28 -11.15 -3.83
CA TYR A 131 23.32 -10.28 -4.50
C TYR A 131 22.76 -10.95 -5.76
N ASP A 132 21.50 -10.64 -6.09
CA ASP A 132 20.86 -11.05 -7.35
C ASP A 132 21.55 -10.41 -8.56
N ASP A 133 21.96 -9.16 -8.41
CA ASP A 133 22.76 -8.45 -9.39
C ASP A 133 24.25 -8.55 -9.02
N LYS A 134 24.98 -9.39 -9.75
CA LYS A 134 26.41 -9.62 -9.56
C LYS A 134 27.29 -8.40 -9.90
N SER A 135 26.73 -7.36 -10.52
CA SER A 135 27.44 -6.11 -10.79
C SER A 135 27.55 -5.20 -9.55
N ILE A 136 26.82 -5.54 -8.47
CA ILE A 136 26.85 -4.77 -7.23
C ILE A 136 28.21 -4.96 -6.53
N THR A 137 29.01 -3.90 -6.53
CA THR A 137 30.36 -3.88 -5.94
C THR A 137 30.40 -3.31 -4.52
N SER A 138 29.27 -2.80 -4.00
CA SER A 138 29.23 -2.24 -2.64
C SER A 138 29.46 -3.33 -1.61
N ASN A 139 30.61 -3.26 -0.97
CA ASN A 139 30.99 -4.23 0.03
C ASN A 139 30.38 -3.88 1.40
N SER A 140 29.42 -4.70 1.87
CA SER A 140 28.83 -4.63 3.20
C SER A 140 29.50 -5.56 4.21
N VAL A 141 30.39 -6.44 3.75
CA VAL A 141 31.12 -7.39 4.58
C VAL A 141 32.01 -6.66 5.59
N GLY A 142 31.99 -7.11 6.83
CA GLY A 142 32.72 -6.50 7.94
C GLY A 142 32.09 -5.22 8.49
N LYS A 143 30.94 -4.77 7.97
CA LYS A 143 30.17 -3.62 8.52
C LYS A 143 29.14 -4.10 9.52
N ASN A 144 28.99 -3.34 10.59
CA ASN A 144 28.03 -3.64 11.65
C ASN A 144 26.67 -2.97 11.38
N PHE A 145 25.61 -3.77 11.49
CA PHE A 145 24.22 -3.38 11.29
C PHE A 145 23.32 -3.78 12.47
N CYS A 146 23.89 -3.90 13.67
CA CYS A 146 23.12 -4.26 14.86
C CYS A 146 21.97 -3.29 15.16
N PHE A 147 22.05 -2.06 14.66
CA PHE A 147 21.01 -1.03 14.82
C PHE A 147 19.76 -1.30 13.95
N ARG A 148 19.82 -2.23 13.01
CA ARG A 148 18.70 -2.56 12.11
C ARG A 148 17.71 -3.52 12.75
N THR A 149 16.42 -3.32 12.44
CA THR A 149 15.35 -4.16 12.98
C THR A 149 15.49 -5.63 12.63
N TYR A 150 16.06 -5.98 11.47
CA TYR A 150 16.32 -7.39 11.11
C TYR A 150 17.37 -8.08 12.01
N PHE A 151 18.11 -7.32 12.82
CA PHE A 151 19.02 -7.86 13.81
C PHE A 151 18.40 -7.92 15.21
N HIS A 152 17.73 -6.85 15.65
CA HIS A 152 17.26 -6.74 17.04
C HIS A 152 15.75 -6.97 17.22
N GLY A 153 14.98 -7.12 16.13
CA GLY A 153 13.55 -7.43 16.19
C GLY A 153 12.63 -6.31 16.69
N GLY A 154 13.16 -5.12 16.90
CA GLY A 154 12.34 -3.98 17.32
C GLY A 154 11.52 -3.37 16.17
N PRO A 155 10.59 -2.46 16.47
CA PRO A 155 9.71 -1.88 15.48
C PRO A 155 10.38 -0.83 14.58
N ARG A 156 11.52 -0.29 14.98
CA ARG A 156 12.27 0.75 14.25
C ARG A 156 13.76 0.54 14.36
N ASP A 157 14.51 1.01 13.37
CA ASP A 157 15.95 1.08 13.44
C ASP A 157 16.39 1.95 14.63
N LEU A 158 17.43 1.51 15.29
CA LEU A 158 18.06 2.26 16.38
C LEU A 158 19.05 3.29 15.81
N ASP A 159 19.57 4.16 16.66
CA ASP A 159 20.66 5.04 16.29
C ASP A 159 21.89 4.22 15.86
N ARG A 160 22.51 4.60 14.75
CA ARG A 160 23.72 3.93 14.23
C ARG A 160 24.93 4.00 15.17
N GLU A 161 24.92 4.93 16.11
CA GLU A 161 25.99 5.08 17.11
C GLU A 161 25.89 4.05 18.23
N ILE A 162 24.71 3.45 18.43
CA ILE A 162 24.52 2.37 19.41
C ILE A 162 25.18 1.09 18.89
N ARG A 163 25.98 0.46 19.70
CA ARG A 163 26.77 -0.75 19.36
C ARG A 163 26.49 -1.89 20.32
N THR A 164 26.76 -3.11 19.86
CA THR A 164 26.83 -4.29 20.74
C THR A 164 27.94 -4.09 21.83
N PRO A 165 27.78 -4.71 23.03
CA PRO A 165 26.82 -5.76 23.38
C PRO A 165 25.45 -5.28 23.85
N GLU A 166 25.15 -4.00 23.79
CA GLU A 166 23.91 -3.41 24.32
C GLU A 166 22.65 -3.86 23.56
N ILE A 167 22.81 -4.25 22.29
CA ILE A 167 21.71 -4.65 21.41
C ILE A 167 21.64 -6.18 21.34
N ALA A 168 20.54 -6.75 21.84
CA ALA A 168 20.28 -8.18 21.76
C ALA A 168 19.81 -8.57 20.34
N PRO A 169 20.31 -9.68 19.76
CA PRO A 169 19.82 -10.21 18.49
C PRO A 169 18.44 -10.85 18.63
N ILE A 170 17.74 -11.00 17.49
CA ILE A 170 16.46 -11.71 17.40
C ILE A 170 16.61 -13.15 17.93
N GLN A 171 15.54 -13.63 18.56
CA GLN A 171 15.42 -15.01 19.04
C GLN A 171 14.52 -15.87 18.15
N ASP A 172 13.62 -15.22 17.42
CA ASP A 172 12.66 -15.81 16.48
C ASP A 172 12.75 -15.11 15.12
N SER A 173 12.11 -15.68 14.11
CA SER A 173 12.05 -15.09 12.77
C SER A 173 11.36 -13.73 12.81
N HIS A 174 11.90 -12.77 12.06
CA HIS A 174 11.45 -11.38 12.09
C HIS A 174 11.36 -10.76 10.69
N LEU A 175 10.27 -9.99 10.44
CA LEU A 175 10.17 -9.09 9.29
C LEU A 175 10.67 -7.70 9.72
N SER A 176 11.69 -7.21 9.05
CA SER A 176 12.24 -5.89 9.36
C SER A 176 11.25 -4.77 9.06
N ALA A 177 11.44 -3.64 9.73
CA ALA A 177 10.91 -2.37 9.22
C ALA A 177 11.37 -2.15 7.78
N VAL A 178 10.57 -1.42 6.99
CA VAL A 178 10.93 -1.01 5.63
C VAL A 178 12.15 -0.09 5.70
N PHE A 179 13.12 -0.33 4.83
CA PHE A 179 14.30 0.50 4.73
C PHE A 179 14.72 0.73 3.28
N GLN A 180 15.34 1.87 3.03
CA GLN A 180 15.98 2.13 1.75
C GLN A 180 17.39 1.54 1.76
N SER A 181 17.71 0.74 0.75
CA SER A 181 19.06 0.19 0.57
C SER A 181 20.07 1.31 0.36
N THR A 182 21.14 1.30 1.13
CA THR A 182 22.25 2.26 0.96
C THR A 182 22.96 2.09 -0.37
N THR A 183 22.93 0.88 -0.92
CA THR A 183 23.60 0.49 -2.17
C THR A 183 22.73 0.78 -3.39
N THR A 184 21.51 0.27 -3.43
CA THR A 184 20.63 0.32 -4.63
C THR A 184 19.60 1.45 -4.59
N LYS A 185 19.44 2.12 -3.45
CA LYS A 185 18.40 3.15 -3.23
C LYS A 185 16.95 2.66 -3.43
N ILE A 186 16.76 1.35 -3.48
CA ILE A 186 15.44 0.71 -3.61
C ILE A 186 14.89 0.40 -2.21
N TRP A 187 13.59 0.58 -2.04
CA TRP A 187 12.89 0.19 -0.84
C TRP A 187 12.85 -1.33 -0.70
N LYS A 188 13.22 -1.81 0.49
CA LYS A 188 13.34 -3.23 0.82
C LYS A 188 12.76 -3.52 2.19
N VAL A 189 12.44 -4.80 2.37
CA VAL A 189 12.29 -5.43 3.68
C VAL A 189 13.29 -6.58 3.79
N ALA A 190 13.61 -6.96 5.01
CA ALA A 190 14.42 -8.16 5.28
C ALA A 190 13.61 -9.15 6.12
N PHE A 191 13.65 -10.40 5.71
CA PHE A 191 13.21 -11.53 6.51
C PHE A 191 14.43 -12.13 7.17
N SER A 192 14.46 -12.22 8.48
CA SER A 192 15.60 -12.73 9.24
C SER A 192 15.21 -13.85 10.16
N ALA A 193 16.14 -14.78 10.39
CA ALA A 193 16.00 -15.90 11.31
C ALA A 193 17.31 -16.16 12.03
N PRO A 194 17.29 -16.51 13.34
CA PRO A 194 18.49 -16.85 14.09
C PRO A 194 19.06 -18.19 13.61
N ILE A 195 20.38 -18.25 13.49
CA ILE A 195 21.13 -19.47 13.18
C ILE A 195 21.60 -20.06 14.52
N TYR A 196 21.05 -21.20 14.88
CA TYR A 196 21.40 -21.88 16.10
C TYR A 196 22.21 -23.13 15.83
N GLN A 197 23.14 -23.43 16.73
CA GLN A 197 23.84 -24.70 16.79
C GLN A 197 23.50 -25.43 18.09
N PRO A 198 23.35 -26.76 18.10
CA PRO A 198 23.25 -27.52 19.33
C PRO A 198 24.47 -27.29 20.22
N SER A 199 24.25 -27.03 21.51
CA SER A 199 25.28 -26.95 22.51
C SER A 199 25.43 -28.28 23.23
N GLY A 200 26.66 -28.61 23.68
CA GLY A 200 26.95 -29.88 24.35
C GLY A 200 26.17 -30.13 25.67
N ASP A 201 25.54 -29.09 26.20
CA ASP A 201 24.67 -29.12 27.39
C ASP A 201 23.19 -29.35 27.11
N GLY A 202 22.84 -29.67 25.84
CA GLY A 202 21.45 -29.85 25.34
C GLY A 202 20.73 -28.55 25.01
N GLY A 203 21.38 -27.40 25.16
CA GLY A 203 20.87 -26.11 24.78
C GLY A 203 21.13 -25.79 23.28
N LYS A 204 20.79 -24.57 22.89
CA LYS A 204 21.11 -24.00 21.57
C LYS A 204 21.97 -22.76 21.75
N ARG A 205 23.04 -22.66 20.97
CA ARG A 205 23.90 -21.49 20.95
C ARG A 205 23.65 -20.71 19.66
N LEU A 206 23.38 -19.42 19.77
CA LEU A 206 23.28 -18.54 18.62
C LEU A 206 24.67 -18.37 17.97
N VAL A 207 24.76 -18.65 16.67
CA VAL A 207 26.00 -18.51 15.88
C VAL A 207 25.91 -17.41 14.83
N GLY A 208 24.73 -16.88 14.60
CA GLY A 208 24.49 -15.75 13.70
C GLY A 208 23.02 -15.55 13.37
N ILE A 209 22.78 -14.66 12.40
CA ILE A 209 21.45 -14.38 11.85
C ILE A 209 21.54 -14.54 10.34
N MET A 210 20.65 -15.34 9.75
CA MET A 210 20.39 -15.40 8.33
C MET A 210 19.38 -14.33 7.95
N ALA A 211 19.61 -13.58 6.88
CA ALA A 211 18.66 -12.61 6.37
C ALA A 211 18.55 -12.65 4.85
N ILE A 212 17.34 -12.45 4.38
CA ILE A 212 16.96 -12.37 2.97
C ILE A 212 16.35 -10.99 2.74
N THR A 213 16.84 -10.21 1.77
CA THR A 213 16.17 -8.98 1.38
C THR A 213 15.31 -9.16 0.15
N VAL A 214 14.20 -8.45 0.14
CA VAL A 214 13.24 -8.40 -0.97
C VAL A 214 12.96 -6.94 -1.31
N ASN A 215 13.08 -6.59 -2.59
CA ASN A 215 12.61 -5.29 -3.06
C ASN A 215 11.09 -5.27 -3.01
N LEU A 216 10.47 -4.19 -2.54
CA LEU A 216 9.03 -4.12 -2.38
C LEU A 216 8.25 -4.28 -3.70
N GLY A 217 8.85 -3.88 -4.83
CA GLY A 217 8.28 -4.11 -6.16
C GLY A 217 8.42 -5.55 -6.68
N ASP A 218 9.22 -6.40 -6.04
CA ASP A 218 9.49 -7.77 -6.48
C ASP A 218 8.52 -8.82 -5.90
N PHE A 219 7.63 -8.43 -5.00
CA PHE A 219 6.57 -9.33 -4.53
C PHE A 219 5.65 -9.74 -5.68
N ALA A 220 5.30 -11.04 -5.76
CA ALA A 220 4.50 -11.60 -6.85
C ALA A 220 3.14 -10.90 -6.98
N SER A 221 2.56 -10.50 -5.85
CA SER A 221 1.31 -9.75 -5.77
C SER A 221 1.33 -8.42 -6.55
N TYR A 222 2.50 -7.87 -6.84
CA TYR A 222 2.68 -6.58 -7.53
C TYR A 222 3.30 -6.71 -8.92
N ARG A 223 3.96 -7.81 -9.26
CA ARG A 223 4.72 -7.96 -10.52
C ARG A 223 3.90 -7.86 -11.80
N ASN A 224 2.59 -8.14 -11.76
CA ASN A 224 1.72 -8.25 -12.94
C ASN A 224 0.60 -7.21 -12.99
N GLN A 225 0.73 -6.09 -12.29
CA GLN A 225 -0.28 -5.04 -12.30
C GLN A 225 -0.14 -4.14 -13.53
N ASN A 226 -0.71 -4.55 -14.67
CA ASN A 226 -0.73 -3.78 -15.92
C ASN A 226 -2.01 -2.95 -16.12
N GLN A 227 -2.86 -2.81 -15.11
CA GLN A 227 -4.12 -2.09 -15.24
C GLN A 227 -3.89 -0.60 -14.94
N LYS A 228 -4.06 0.26 -15.98
CA LYS A 228 -3.92 1.72 -15.84
C LYS A 228 -4.99 2.38 -14.98
N ASN A 229 -6.17 1.76 -14.89
CA ASN A 229 -7.36 2.37 -14.28
C ASN A 229 -7.69 1.81 -12.89
N THR A 230 -7.16 0.63 -12.54
CA THR A 230 -7.35 -0.01 -11.23
C THR A 230 -6.06 -0.73 -10.86
N PHE A 231 -5.49 -0.41 -9.72
CA PHE A 231 -4.24 -1.03 -9.24
C PHE A 231 -4.10 -0.93 -7.72
N ALA A 232 -3.18 -1.71 -7.17
CA ALA A 232 -2.81 -1.66 -5.77
C ALA A 232 -1.48 -0.92 -5.57
N VAL A 233 -1.39 -0.18 -4.48
CA VAL A 233 -0.23 0.58 -4.03
C VAL A 233 0.15 0.07 -2.64
N LEU A 234 1.44 -0.15 -2.40
CA LEU A 234 1.95 -0.48 -1.08
C LEU A 234 2.44 0.79 -0.40
N ILE A 235 1.99 1.02 0.82
CA ILE A 235 2.36 2.19 1.61
C ILE A 235 2.90 1.80 2.98
N ASP A 236 3.68 2.70 3.57
CA ASP A 236 4.15 2.61 4.95
C ASP A 236 3.03 3.06 5.90
N GLY A 237 2.62 2.19 6.80
CA GLY A 237 1.59 2.45 7.81
C GLY A 237 2.15 2.93 9.15
N ARG A 238 3.48 2.97 9.33
CA ARG A 238 4.10 3.34 10.61
C ARG A 238 3.67 4.74 11.05
N PRO A 239 3.28 4.93 12.31
CA PRO A 239 2.99 6.26 12.83
C PRO A 239 4.23 7.17 12.78
N GLY A 240 4.07 8.41 12.36
CA GLY A 240 5.13 9.42 12.34
C GLY A 240 5.49 9.89 10.93
N ILE A 241 6.75 10.28 10.73
CA ILE A 241 7.23 10.92 9.48
C ILE A 241 7.06 10.03 8.25
N GLU A 242 7.18 8.72 8.40
CA GLU A 242 7.13 7.77 7.28
C GLU A 242 5.70 7.36 6.91
N GLN A 243 4.71 7.67 7.74
CA GLN A 243 3.33 7.25 7.52
C GLN A 243 2.77 7.76 6.19
N GLY A 244 2.22 6.87 5.40
CA GLY A 244 1.68 7.18 4.08
C GLY A 244 2.71 7.21 2.95
N THR A 245 4.01 6.98 3.24
CA THR A 245 5.04 6.88 2.19
C THR A 245 4.70 5.78 1.21
N ILE A 246 4.71 6.11 -0.09
CA ILE A 246 4.47 5.13 -1.16
C ILE A 246 5.73 4.29 -1.33
N LEU A 247 5.61 3.01 -1.02
CA LEU A 247 6.70 2.04 -1.05
C LEU A 247 6.78 1.30 -2.39
N ASN A 248 5.62 1.02 -2.97
CA ASN A 248 5.52 0.47 -4.32
C ASN A 248 4.29 1.04 -5.04
N HIS A 249 4.49 1.38 -6.32
CA HIS A 249 3.48 1.94 -7.20
C HIS A 249 3.75 1.48 -8.65
N PRO A 250 2.75 1.21 -9.50
CA PRO A 250 2.98 0.82 -10.90
C PRO A 250 3.85 1.80 -11.68
N ALA A 251 3.78 3.09 -11.39
CA ALA A 251 4.62 4.12 -12.00
C ALA A 251 6.12 3.88 -11.79
N PHE A 252 6.53 3.23 -10.72
CA PHE A 252 7.96 2.95 -10.45
C PHE A 252 8.53 1.94 -11.43
N SER A 253 7.70 1.03 -11.92
CA SER A 253 8.10 0.06 -12.96
C SER A 253 8.31 0.71 -14.33
N SER A 254 7.69 1.86 -14.59
CA SER A 254 7.83 2.64 -15.83
C SER A 254 8.99 3.65 -15.79
N GLY A 255 9.85 3.58 -14.78
CA GLY A 255 11.05 4.42 -14.67
C GLY A 255 10.85 5.71 -13.85
N LEU A 256 9.69 5.91 -13.25
CA LEU A 256 9.50 7.01 -12.31
C LEU A 256 10.33 6.75 -11.03
N SER A 257 11.05 7.76 -10.57
CA SER A 257 11.80 7.63 -9.32
C SER A 257 10.86 7.51 -8.12
N GLN A 258 11.21 6.67 -7.15
CA GLN A 258 10.52 6.58 -5.86
C GLN A 258 10.68 7.86 -5.00
N THR A 259 11.47 8.82 -5.46
CA THR A 259 11.72 10.09 -4.76
C THR A 259 11.35 11.28 -5.63
N MET A 260 10.80 12.33 -5.05
CA MET A 260 10.49 13.57 -5.75
C MET A 260 11.76 14.34 -6.12
N GLY A 261 12.04 14.47 -7.43
CA GLY A 261 13.04 15.39 -7.96
C GLY A 261 14.47 15.21 -7.43
N GLY A 262 14.86 13.98 -7.03
CA GLY A 262 16.19 13.71 -6.49
C GLY A 262 16.43 14.21 -5.07
N HIS A 263 15.44 14.79 -4.42
CA HIS A 263 15.46 15.15 -3.00
C HIS A 263 15.06 13.96 -2.11
N GLU A 264 15.42 13.99 -0.82
CA GLU A 264 15.06 12.95 0.16
C GLU A 264 13.54 12.84 0.44
N LYS A 265 12.73 13.70 -0.19
CA LYS A 265 11.26 13.65 -0.08
C LYS A 265 10.68 12.56 -0.95
N HIS A 266 10.13 11.55 -0.31
CA HIS A 266 9.40 10.47 -0.96
C HIS A 266 7.96 10.88 -1.32
N PHE A 267 7.36 10.21 -2.30
CA PHE A 267 5.92 10.36 -2.55
C PHE A 267 5.15 9.84 -1.33
N ARG A 268 4.20 10.62 -0.86
CA ARG A 268 3.44 10.30 0.34
C ARG A 268 1.99 10.72 0.22
N ILE A 269 1.10 9.87 0.71
CA ILE A 269 -0.30 10.23 0.95
C ILE A 269 -0.34 11.17 2.15
N GLU A 270 -0.98 12.32 1.99
CA GLU A 270 -1.12 13.29 3.07
C GLU A 270 -1.87 12.68 4.26
N PRO A 271 -1.50 13.01 5.52
CA PRO A 271 -2.07 12.40 6.71
C PRO A 271 -3.60 12.53 6.80
N GLU A 272 -4.17 13.63 6.32
CA GLU A 272 -5.60 13.85 6.29
C GLU A 272 -6.29 12.94 5.27
N GLN A 273 -5.71 12.77 4.07
CA GLN A 273 -6.22 11.84 3.07
C GLN A 273 -6.10 10.39 3.57
N LEU A 274 -4.99 10.04 4.21
CA LEU A 274 -4.80 8.71 4.78
C LEU A 274 -5.86 8.39 5.84
N LYS A 275 -6.16 9.36 6.72
CA LYS A 275 -7.22 9.23 7.72
C LYS A 275 -8.59 9.03 7.06
N ASN A 276 -8.87 9.76 5.98
CA ASN A 276 -10.12 9.64 5.25
C ASN A 276 -10.25 8.26 4.57
N LEU A 277 -9.16 7.72 4.02
CA LEU A 277 -9.14 6.37 3.43
C LEU A 277 -9.42 5.26 4.45
N GLN A 278 -9.17 5.50 5.73
CA GLN A 278 -9.47 4.56 6.82
C GLN A 278 -10.95 4.58 7.25
N LEU A 279 -11.75 5.54 6.74
CA LEU A 279 -13.19 5.56 6.97
C LEU A 279 -13.86 4.52 6.07
N GLU A 280 -14.92 3.87 6.57
CA GLU A 280 -15.68 2.86 5.81
C GLU A 280 -16.62 3.46 4.76
N THR A 281 -16.33 4.66 4.28
CA THR A 281 -17.09 5.37 3.26
C THR A 281 -16.18 5.85 2.14
N TYR A 282 -16.73 5.89 0.91
CA TYR A 282 -15.92 6.37 -0.20
C TYR A 282 -15.53 7.84 -0.01
N GLN A 283 -14.27 8.14 -0.30
CA GLN A 283 -13.73 9.48 -0.42
C GLN A 283 -13.02 9.58 -1.77
N LEU A 284 -13.07 10.74 -2.39
CA LEU A 284 -12.25 11.01 -3.55
C LEU A 284 -10.81 11.27 -3.08
N TYR A 285 -9.89 10.58 -3.69
CA TYR A 285 -8.47 10.57 -3.35
C TYR A 285 -7.67 11.07 -4.54
N GLN A 286 -6.62 11.83 -4.29
CA GLN A 286 -5.67 12.27 -5.31
C GLN A 286 -4.34 11.55 -5.13
N ASP A 287 -3.92 10.84 -6.17
CA ASP A 287 -2.67 10.12 -6.14
C ASP A 287 -1.47 11.09 -6.08
N PRO A 288 -0.60 10.99 -5.07
CA PRO A 288 0.58 11.85 -4.97
C PRO A 288 1.52 11.78 -6.18
N ILE A 289 1.52 10.66 -6.90
CA ILE A 289 2.32 10.48 -8.13
C ILE A 289 1.88 11.44 -9.24
N ALA A 290 0.63 11.89 -9.24
CA ALA A 290 0.11 12.87 -10.20
C ALA A 290 0.91 14.18 -10.28
N GLN A 291 1.63 14.51 -9.21
CA GLN A 291 2.46 15.74 -9.12
C GLN A 291 3.88 15.53 -9.66
N ALA A 292 4.26 14.28 -9.95
CA ALA A 292 5.58 13.96 -10.47
C ALA A 292 5.72 14.34 -11.96
N PRO A 293 6.95 14.62 -12.43
CA PRO A 293 7.26 14.59 -13.85
C PRO A 293 6.86 13.23 -14.43
N HIS A 294 6.09 13.23 -15.51
CA HIS A 294 5.53 12.00 -16.12
C HIS A 294 4.47 11.27 -15.28
N GLY A 295 3.84 11.97 -14.33
CA GLY A 295 2.72 11.46 -13.52
C GLY A 295 1.33 11.75 -14.10
N GLU A 296 1.26 12.19 -15.37
CA GLU A 296 0.02 12.63 -16.01
C GLU A 296 -1.07 11.56 -16.03
N ASP A 297 -0.70 10.30 -16.19
CA ASP A 297 -1.62 9.14 -16.21
C ASP A 297 -2.35 8.94 -14.85
N TYR A 298 -1.83 9.50 -13.78
CA TYR A 298 -2.37 9.37 -12.41
C TYR A 298 -3.13 10.61 -11.93
N ARG A 299 -3.29 11.63 -12.81
CA ARG A 299 -4.06 12.85 -12.51
C ARG A 299 -5.54 12.58 -12.45
N GLY A 300 -6.21 13.30 -11.55
CA GLY A 300 -7.65 13.24 -11.34
C GLY A 300 -8.02 12.61 -10.02
N ASP A 301 -9.33 12.38 -9.88
CA ASP A 301 -9.88 11.79 -8.68
C ASP A 301 -9.90 10.26 -8.79
N TRP A 302 -9.56 9.61 -7.69
CA TRP A 302 -9.56 8.17 -7.55
C TRP A 302 -10.53 7.75 -6.44
N ILE A 303 -11.18 6.62 -6.62
CA ILE A 303 -11.95 5.95 -5.56
C ILE A 303 -11.01 4.92 -4.96
N ALA A 304 -10.60 5.11 -3.71
CA ALA A 304 -9.60 4.27 -3.08
C ALA A 304 -10.13 3.62 -1.79
N ALA A 305 -9.62 2.42 -1.50
CA ALA A 305 -9.84 1.70 -0.25
C ALA A 305 -8.50 1.18 0.27
N ILE A 306 -8.36 1.10 1.58
CA ILE A 306 -7.13 0.70 2.27
C ILE A 306 -7.37 -0.52 3.15
N GLU A 307 -6.39 -1.41 3.20
CA GLU A 307 -6.39 -2.57 4.09
C GLU A 307 -4.99 -2.79 4.68
N PRO A 308 -4.86 -2.97 6.01
CA PRO A 308 -3.59 -3.29 6.63
C PRO A 308 -3.19 -4.74 6.35
N VAL A 309 -1.89 -4.97 6.18
CA VAL A 309 -1.29 -6.30 6.05
C VAL A 309 -0.99 -6.86 7.44
N ARG A 310 -1.29 -8.13 7.69
CA ARG A 310 -1.04 -8.81 8.96
C ARG A 310 0.20 -9.69 8.87
N LEU A 311 0.90 -9.88 10.00
CA LEU A 311 2.06 -10.77 10.06
C LEU A 311 1.60 -12.21 10.29
N PRO A 312 1.82 -13.13 9.34
CA PRO A 312 1.52 -14.54 9.57
C PRO A 312 2.50 -15.15 10.58
N GLY A 313 2.01 -16.10 11.38
CA GLY A 313 2.86 -16.86 12.33
C GLY A 313 3.16 -16.16 13.64
N SER A 314 2.82 -14.89 13.81
CA SER A 314 2.89 -14.22 15.12
C SER A 314 1.76 -14.68 16.04
N PRO A 315 1.94 -14.61 17.36
CA PRO A 315 0.88 -14.92 18.31
C PRO A 315 -0.40 -14.16 17.95
N ILE A 316 -1.52 -14.90 17.91
CA ILE A 316 -2.83 -14.29 17.67
C ILE A 316 -3.14 -13.36 18.83
N ASP A 317 -3.49 -12.12 18.52
CA ASP A 317 -3.97 -11.18 19.52
C ASP A 317 -5.26 -11.74 20.16
N PRO A 318 -5.26 -11.99 21.48
CA PRO A 318 -6.41 -12.60 22.17
C PRO A 318 -7.68 -11.71 22.14
N GLU A 319 -7.53 -10.37 21.98
CA GLU A 319 -8.64 -9.45 21.95
C GLU A 319 -9.32 -9.43 20.58
N THR A 320 -8.53 -9.53 19.50
CA THR A 320 -9.06 -9.46 18.13
C THR A 320 -9.16 -10.81 17.43
N ALA A 321 -8.60 -11.88 18.02
CA ALA A 321 -8.44 -13.22 17.43
C ALA A 321 -7.79 -13.19 16.05
N THR A 322 -6.92 -12.21 15.78
CA THR A 322 -6.23 -11.99 14.51
C THR A 322 -4.72 -11.86 14.71
N ASN A 323 -3.97 -12.15 13.66
CA ASN A 323 -2.53 -11.88 13.64
C ASN A 323 -2.24 -10.37 13.80
N PRO A 324 -1.13 -9.99 14.46
CA PRO A 324 -0.77 -8.58 14.60
C PRO A 324 -0.60 -7.92 13.23
N LEU A 325 -0.87 -6.62 13.18
CA LEU A 325 -0.67 -5.82 11.99
C LEU A 325 0.82 -5.67 11.70
N SER A 326 1.17 -5.76 10.44
CA SER A 326 2.47 -5.28 9.98
C SER A 326 2.45 -3.74 9.86
N GLU A 327 3.61 -3.18 9.60
CA GLU A 327 3.72 -1.75 9.29
C GLU A 327 3.36 -1.42 7.83
N LEU A 328 2.80 -2.39 7.09
CA LEU A 328 2.46 -2.26 5.67
C LEU A 328 0.95 -2.15 5.48
N MET A 329 0.54 -1.31 4.54
CA MET A 329 -0.86 -1.17 4.14
C MET A 329 -0.97 -1.23 2.61
N ILE A 330 -2.06 -1.77 2.13
CA ILE A 330 -2.39 -1.83 0.69
C ILE A 330 -3.53 -0.87 0.42
N VAL A 331 -3.32 0.03 -0.55
CA VAL A 331 -4.35 0.90 -1.11
C VAL A 331 -4.71 0.36 -2.48
N VAL A 332 -5.97 0.04 -2.71
CA VAL A 332 -6.50 -0.25 -4.05
C VAL A 332 -7.27 0.95 -4.52
N GLN A 333 -6.96 1.44 -5.70
CA GLN A 333 -7.55 2.65 -6.26
C GLN A 333 -8.04 2.43 -7.69
N GLU A 334 -9.18 3.04 -8.02
CA GLU A 334 -9.80 3.03 -9.34
C GLU A 334 -10.13 4.45 -9.78
N ASN A 335 -9.86 4.76 -11.05
CA ASN A 335 -10.04 6.09 -11.61
C ASN A 335 -11.53 6.45 -11.66
N ASP A 336 -11.96 7.52 -10.96
CA ASP A 336 -13.35 7.97 -10.89
C ASP A 336 -13.92 8.35 -12.24
N ARG A 337 -13.12 8.95 -13.11
CA ARG A 337 -13.56 9.35 -14.45
C ARG A 337 -13.98 8.16 -15.28
N VAL A 338 -13.16 7.10 -15.29
CA VAL A 338 -13.46 5.88 -16.07
C VAL A 338 -14.73 5.21 -15.57
N THR A 339 -14.93 5.24 -14.26
CA THR A 339 -16.11 4.67 -13.60
C THR A 339 -17.40 5.46 -13.89
N THR A 340 -17.32 6.79 -13.92
CA THR A 340 -18.50 7.65 -13.99
C THR A 340 -18.82 8.10 -15.42
N GLU A 341 -17.85 8.08 -16.36
CA GLU A 341 -18.02 8.53 -17.74
C GLU A 341 -19.17 7.83 -18.50
N PRO A 342 -19.36 6.50 -18.41
CA PRO A 342 -20.49 5.83 -19.08
C PRO A 342 -21.85 6.35 -18.61
N LEU A 343 -21.97 6.67 -17.31
CA LEU A 343 -23.21 7.24 -16.76
C LEU A 343 -23.47 8.66 -17.24
N LEU A 344 -22.41 9.47 -17.36
CA LEU A 344 -22.50 10.82 -17.89
C LEU A 344 -22.89 10.83 -19.36
N GLN A 345 -22.33 9.90 -20.14
CA GLN A 345 -22.70 9.73 -21.54
C GLN A 345 -24.17 9.30 -21.68
N LEU A 346 -24.60 8.27 -20.93
CA LEU A 346 -26.00 7.84 -20.93
C LEU A 346 -26.93 8.97 -20.50
N GLY A 347 -26.58 9.73 -19.47
CA GLY A 347 -27.34 10.90 -19.03
C GLY A 347 -27.49 11.99 -20.14
N LYS A 348 -26.41 12.25 -20.89
CA LYS A 348 -26.43 13.18 -22.00
C LYS A 348 -27.33 12.68 -23.18
N GLU A 349 -27.27 11.40 -23.50
CA GLU A 349 -28.11 10.79 -24.52
C GLU A 349 -29.60 10.83 -24.14
N LEU A 350 -29.92 10.42 -22.90
CA LEU A 350 -31.29 10.51 -22.38
C LEU A 350 -31.81 11.95 -22.33
N LEU A 351 -30.97 12.93 -22.01
CA LEU A 351 -31.34 14.35 -22.05
C LEU A 351 -31.65 14.83 -23.47
N LYS A 352 -30.84 14.46 -24.44
CA LYS A 352 -31.07 14.81 -25.85
C LYS A 352 -32.38 14.20 -26.35
N GLU A 353 -32.62 12.91 -26.09
CA GLU A 353 -33.86 12.23 -26.47
C GLU A 353 -35.08 12.84 -25.76
N GLY A 354 -34.94 13.16 -24.46
CA GLY A 354 -35.97 13.83 -23.68
C GLY A 354 -36.34 15.21 -24.24
N ILE A 355 -35.34 16.04 -24.60
CA ILE A 355 -35.56 17.34 -25.22
C ILE A 355 -36.25 17.17 -26.56
N LEU A 356 -35.80 16.23 -27.42
CA LEU A 356 -36.40 15.94 -28.70
C LEU A 356 -37.86 15.54 -28.53
N ALA A 357 -38.16 14.64 -27.58
CA ALA A 357 -39.53 14.21 -27.30
C ALA A 357 -40.45 15.39 -26.86
N ILE A 358 -39.94 16.29 -26.01
CA ILE A 358 -40.64 17.48 -25.55
C ILE A 358 -40.89 18.41 -26.74
N CYS A 359 -39.92 18.63 -27.64
CA CYS A 359 -40.08 19.46 -28.84
C CYS A 359 -41.15 18.88 -29.77
N VAL A 360 -41.11 17.57 -30.01
CA VAL A 360 -42.11 16.89 -30.84
C VAL A 360 -43.50 17.01 -30.23
N LEU A 361 -43.63 16.76 -28.95
CA LEU A 361 -44.92 16.89 -28.24
C LEU A 361 -45.45 18.32 -28.28
N SER A 362 -44.59 19.32 -28.12
CA SER A 362 -44.92 20.73 -28.20
C SER A 362 -45.41 21.13 -29.61
N LEU A 363 -44.75 20.61 -30.67
CA LEU A 363 -45.15 20.82 -32.05
C LEU A 363 -46.52 20.20 -32.34
N ILE A 364 -46.76 18.97 -31.88
CA ILE A 364 -48.03 18.28 -32.02
C ILE A 364 -49.14 19.06 -31.31
N THR A 365 -48.93 19.43 -30.04
CA THR A 365 -49.89 20.16 -29.22
C THR A 365 -50.19 21.55 -29.81
N GLY A 366 -49.11 22.27 -30.21
CA GLY A 366 -49.26 23.58 -30.86
C GLY A 366 -49.96 23.49 -32.21
N GLY A 367 -49.65 22.48 -33.03
CA GLY A 367 -50.33 22.21 -34.29
C GLY A 367 -51.81 21.87 -34.10
N LEU A 368 -52.14 21.06 -33.10
CA LEU A 368 -53.53 20.72 -32.77
C LEU A 368 -54.30 21.95 -32.30
N TRP A 369 -53.71 22.76 -31.42
CA TRP A 369 -54.27 24.01 -30.94
C TRP A 369 -54.50 25.01 -32.08
N PHE A 370 -53.55 25.17 -32.98
CA PHE A 370 -53.67 26.03 -34.19
C PHE A 370 -54.82 25.54 -35.09
N PHE A 371 -54.93 24.23 -35.31
CA PHE A 371 -56.01 23.62 -36.10
C PHE A 371 -57.38 23.89 -35.44
N VAL A 372 -57.53 23.70 -34.12
CA VAL A 372 -58.78 23.99 -33.41
C VAL A 372 -59.13 25.46 -33.43
N ALA A 373 -58.14 26.37 -33.24
CA ALA A 373 -58.35 27.80 -33.31
C ALA A 373 -58.82 28.25 -34.71
N ARG A 374 -58.26 27.66 -35.79
CA ARG A 374 -58.60 27.95 -37.20
C ARG A 374 -60.00 27.41 -37.59
N THR A 375 -60.40 26.28 -37.01
CA THR A 375 -61.74 25.72 -37.30
C THR A 375 -62.84 26.43 -36.51
N MET A 376 -62.60 26.84 -35.30
CA MET A 376 -63.57 27.59 -34.47
C MET A 376 -63.65 29.06 -34.84
N GLY A 377 -62.57 29.65 -35.45
CA GLY A 377 -62.58 31.03 -35.96
C GLY A 377 -63.39 31.25 -37.24
N LYS A 378 -63.91 30.18 -37.81
CA LYS A 378 -64.87 30.27 -39.00
C LYS A 378 -66.31 30.13 -38.50
N THR A 379 -66.78 30.97 -37.60
CA THR A 379 -68.18 31.18 -37.34
C THR A 379 -68.70 32.09 -38.44
N PRO A 380 -69.77 31.71 -39.24
CA PRO A 380 -70.38 32.59 -40.22
C PRO A 380 -71.03 33.77 -39.47
N SER A 381 -70.60 34.98 -39.90
CA SER A 381 -71.33 36.22 -39.59
C SER A 381 -72.75 36.13 -40.19
N GLY A 382 -73.70 35.93 -39.35
CA GLY A 382 -75.13 35.88 -39.78
C GLY A 382 -76.01 36.46 -38.70
N GLY A 383 -76.46 37.68 -38.90
CA GLY A 383 -77.79 38.17 -38.52
C GLY A 383 -77.89 38.85 -37.12
N ASP A 384 -77.87 40.17 -37.23
CA ASP A 384 -78.50 41.10 -36.29
C ASP A 384 -79.84 40.62 -35.74
N ARG A 385 -79.99 40.59 -34.44
CA ARG A 385 -81.21 41.06 -33.74
C ARG A 385 -80.90 41.41 -32.30
N PRO A 386 -81.23 42.62 -31.83
CA PRO A 386 -81.09 42.98 -30.45
C PRO A 386 -82.27 42.45 -29.63
N LEU A 387 -82.08 41.77 -28.59
CA LEU A 387 -83.11 41.53 -27.53
C LEU A 387 -82.58 42.14 -26.23
N GLU A 388 -83.31 43.19 -25.93
CA GLU A 388 -83.37 43.90 -24.68
C GLU A 388 -83.97 42.94 -23.58
N ILE A 389 -83.23 42.65 -22.51
CA ILE A 389 -83.81 42.08 -21.26
C ILE A 389 -83.13 42.71 -20.05
N THR A 390 -83.96 43.40 -19.39
CA THR A 390 -84.00 43.97 -18.06
C THR A 390 -83.14 43.34 -16.99
N ALA A 391 -82.51 44.21 -16.20
CA ALA A 391 -81.84 43.90 -14.97
C ALA A 391 -82.75 43.46 -13.84
N THR A 392 -82.23 42.54 -13.01
CA THR A 392 -82.65 42.43 -11.60
C THR A 392 -81.42 41.92 -10.80
N PRO A 393 -81.06 42.55 -9.68
CA PRO A 393 -79.91 42.21 -8.91
C PRO A 393 -80.25 41.16 -7.81
N GLY A 394 -79.40 40.14 -7.76
CA GLY A 394 -79.47 39.10 -6.71
C GLY A 394 -78.14 38.94 -5.99
N ASN A 395 -78.17 39.42 -4.81
CA ASN A 395 -77.18 39.43 -3.79
C ASN A 395 -76.89 38.00 -3.29
N SER A 396 -75.66 37.59 -3.16
CA SER A 396 -75.19 36.75 -2.04
C SER A 396 -73.65 36.58 -2.01
N ARG A 397 -73.16 36.87 -0.90
CA ARG A 397 -71.79 37.02 -0.41
C ARG A 397 -71.18 35.63 -0.09
N PRO A 398 -69.85 35.57 0.08
CA PRO A 398 -69.04 34.37 0.08
C PRO A 398 -68.93 33.69 1.47
N GLN A 399 -68.55 32.43 1.44
CA GLN A 399 -68.05 31.77 2.64
C GLN A 399 -66.61 31.31 2.39
N SER A 400 -65.78 31.90 3.19
CA SER A 400 -64.41 31.50 3.51
C SER A 400 -64.43 30.20 4.32
N HIS A 401 -63.58 29.28 3.98
CA HIS A 401 -63.14 28.24 4.92
C HIS A 401 -61.63 28.29 5.06
N ASP A 402 -61.23 28.86 6.20
CA ASP A 402 -59.96 28.61 6.88
C ASP A 402 -59.86 27.13 7.23
N LEU A 403 -58.70 26.56 7.04
CA LEU A 403 -58.26 25.38 7.74
C LEU A 403 -56.79 25.54 8.15
N THR A 404 -56.70 25.95 9.30
CA THR A 404 -55.81 25.86 10.45
C THR A 404 -54.76 24.77 10.38
N THR A 405 -53.55 25.24 10.47
CA THR A 405 -52.35 24.80 11.16
C THR A 405 -52.53 23.66 12.18
N MET A 406 -51.71 22.63 12.08
CA MET A 406 -51.29 21.86 13.23
C MET A 406 -49.78 21.66 13.21
N ALA A 407 -49.16 22.37 14.13
CA ALA A 407 -47.83 22.13 14.66
C ALA A 407 -47.87 20.94 15.61
N ALA A 408 -46.86 20.10 15.59
CA ALA A 408 -46.52 19.21 16.66
C ALA A 408 -45.01 19.31 16.95
N THR A 409 -44.75 19.76 18.15
CA THR A 409 -43.47 19.92 18.83
C THR A 409 -43.09 18.62 19.54
N PRO A 410 -41.85 18.48 20.00
CA PRO A 410 -41.14 17.23 20.24
C PRO A 410 -41.24 16.75 21.68
N ASP A 411 -40.92 15.48 21.90
CA ASP A 411 -40.71 15.00 23.27
C ASP A 411 -39.53 14.03 23.36
N GLN A 412 -38.59 14.44 24.20
CA GLN A 412 -37.94 13.76 25.31
C GLN A 412 -36.96 12.59 25.03
N GLN A 413 -35.72 12.90 25.39
CA GLN A 413 -34.72 11.99 25.94
C GLN A 413 -35.22 11.28 27.22
N PRO A 414 -34.66 10.15 27.55
CA PRO A 414 -34.10 10.01 28.89
C PRO A 414 -32.62 9.58 28.94
N ASP A 415 -31.91 10.24 29.85
CA ASP A 415 -30.78 9.75 30.61
C ASP A 415 -31.09 8.39 31.27
N ASP A 416 -30.12 7.50 31.35
CA ASP A 416 -29.48 7.08 32.60
C ASP A 416 -28.45 5.95 32.41
N ARG A 417 -27.26 6.19 32.92
CA ARG A 417 -26.38 5.39 33.80
C ARG A 417 -26.36 3.86 33.72
N SER A 418 -25.24 3.33 33.40
CA SER A 418 -24.31 2.62 34.32
C SER A 418 -23.04 2.18 33.59
#